data_5538d240b33811395182acfb481e8f7b
#
_entry.id   5538d240b33811395182acfb481e8f7b
#
_cell.length_a   1.000
_cell.length_b   1.000
_cell.length_c   1.000
_cell.angle_alpha   90.00
_cell.angle_beta   90.00
_cell.angle_gamma   90.00
#
_symmetry.space_group_name_H-M   'P 1'
#
loop_
_entity.id
_entity.type
_entity.pdbx_description
1 polymer ?
#
loop_
_entity_poly.entity_id
_entity_poly.type
_entity_poly.pdbx_seq_one_letter_code
_entity_poly.pdbx_strand_id
1 'polypeptide(L)'
;IIQMFDFEGLWTEIGYEKIDGELVEGKEVILSRTTKSSPSLLSAHNSIDEMIQFVKFEDKHSQSNWIAQEIFKNIHEEEILPSDIVVIHPDTIRMRNEVGYLRDLLFQNGINTSIAGITSSPDEFFSDNSVTFTSIFRAKGNEAAMVYIMDAHYCNVDYELAKRRNILFTAMTRTKAWLRVCGVGSSFDGLINEYNEVKQRGFKLEFTYPTEAERKKMRLVNRDMTSQERKRVHQAKLNAHNLMVLLDGQVRVEDIPEELRLALIKQLKGE
;
A
#
# COMPACT_ATOMS: atom_id res chain seq x y z
N ILE A 1 -7.53 4.16 4.99
CA ILE A 1 -6.80 5.03 5.93
C ILE A 1 -5.93 5.94 5.09
N ILE A 2 -6.18 7.23 5.14
CA ILE A 2 -5.45 8.22 4.34
C ILE A 2 -4.75 9.16 5.32
N GLN A 3 -3.46 9.40 5.10
CA GLN A 3 -2.75 10.49 5.77
C GLN A 3 -2.83 11.71 4.84
N MET A 4 -3.38 12.80 5.36
CA MET A 4 -3.51 14.05 4.63
C MET A 4 -2.45 15.03 5.13
N PHE A 5 -1.75 15.65 4.19
CA PHE A 5 -0.78 16.70 4.48
C PHE A 5 -1.27 18.00 3.88
N ASP A 6 -1.29 19.04 4.67
CA ASP A 6 -1.62 20.42 4.28
C ASP A 6 -0.40 21.22 3.78
N PHE A 7 0.74 20.56 3.75
CA PHE A 7 2.01 21.15 3.31
C PHE A 7 2.61 20.35 2.15
N GLU A 8 2.82 21.01 1.01
CA GLU A 8 3.29 20.39 -0.22
C GLU A 8 4.63 19.66 -0.07
N GLY A 9 5.54 20.20 0.75
CA GLY A 9 6.82 19.57 1.02
C GLY A 9 6.74 18.17 1.64
N LEU A 10 5.69 17.88 2.43
CA LEU A 10 5.48 16.55 3.01
C LEU A 10 5.02 15.54 1.95
N TRP A 11 4.22 15.97 0.98
CA TRP A 11 3.86 15.14 -0.16
C TRP A 11 5.08 14.82 -1.02
N THR A 12 5.96 15.82 -1.24
CA THR A 12 7.21 15.63 -1.99
C THR A 12 8.14 14.66 -1.27
N GLU A 13 8.24 14.72 0.06
CA GLU A 13 9.06 13.80 0.85
C GLU A 13 8.62 12.34 0.73
N ILE A 14 7.33 12.09 0.56
CA ILE A 14 6.80 10.73 0.33
C ILE A 14 6.73 10.36 -1.15
N GLY A 15 7.27 11.20 -2.04
CA GLY A 15 7.44 10.93 -3.45
C GLY A 15 6.26 11.32 -4.32
N TYR A 16 5.45 12.29 -3.90
CA TYR A 16 4.39 12.88 -4.72
C TYR A 16 4.73 14.33 -5.09
N GLU A 17 4.27 14.73 -6.25
CA GLU A 17 4.27 16.12 -6.70
C GLU A 17 2.85 16.58 -7.00
N LYS A 18 2.57 17.83 -6.75
CA LYS A 18 1.27 18.44 -7.09
C LYS A 18 1.27 18.77 -8.58
N ILE A 19 0.32 18.17 -9.30
CA ILE A 19 0.12 18.41 -10.73
C ILE A 19 -0.85 19.57 -10.94
N ASP A 20 -1.93 19.62 -10.14
CA ASP A 20 -2.95 20.66 -10.24
C ASP A 20 -3.69 20.85 -8.93
N GLY A 21 -4.42 21.98 -8.80
CA GLY A 21 -5.26 22.29 -7.65
C GLY A 21 -4.49 22.86 -6.46
N GLU A 22 -5.17 22.91 -5.32
CA GLU A 22 -4.65 23.52 -4.09
C GLU A 22 -4.89 22.60 -2.88
N LEU A 23 -3.89 22.49 -1.99
CA LEU A 23 -3.99 21.76 -0.72
C LEU A 23 -4.74 22.59 0.35
N VAL A 24 -5.93 23.04 0.01
CA VAL A 24 -6.80 23.89 0.83
C VAL A 24 -8.17 23.23 0.97
N GLU A 25 -8.78 23.34 2.14
CA GLU A 25 -10.09 22.76 2.44
C GLU A 25 -11.14 23.06 1.36
N GLY A 26 -11.82 22.02 0.88
CA GLY A 26 -12.85 22.07 -0.12
C GLY A 26 -12.36 22.31 -1.56
N LYS A 27 -11.04 22.38 -1.79
CA LYS A 27 -10.44 22.49 -3.13
C LYS A 27 -10.06 21.11 -3.66
N GLU A 28 -10.18 20.96 -4.95
CA GLU A 28 -9.65 19.78 -5.63
C GLU A 28 -8.14 19.86 -5.76
N VAL A 29 -7.49 18.71 -5.64
CA VAL A 29 -6.04 18.58 -5.80
C VAL A 29 -5.72 17.29 -6.54
N ILE A 30 -4.76 17.37 -7.45
CA ILE A 30 -4.25 16.25 -8.22
C ILE A 30 -2.76 16.08 -7.91
N LEU A 31 -2.43 14.93 -7.38
CA LEU A 31 -1.05 14.53 -7.07
C LEU A 31 -0.62 13.36 -7.95
N SER A 32 0.64 13.34 -8.33
CA SER A 32 1.27 12.24 -9.06
C SER A 32 2.54 11.78 -8.36
N ARG A 33 2.92 10.51 -8.57
CA ARG A 33 4.22 10.03 -8.14
C ARG A 33 5.31 10.68 -8.97
N THR A 34 6.41 11.07 -8.32
CA THR A 34 7.57 11.59 -9.04
C THR A 34 8.34 10.46 -9.72
N THR A 35 8.99 10.75 -10.83
CA THR A 35 9.86 9.78 -11.53
C THR A 35 11.03 9.28 -10.66
N LYS A 36 11.45 10.08 -9.68
CA LYS A 36 12.49 9.70 -8.71
C LYS A 36 12.00 8.67 -7.69
N SER A 37 10.73 8.70 -7.37
CA SER A 37 10.12 7.80 -6.37
C SER A 37 9.47 6.57 -6.98
N SER A 38 9.34 6.51 -8.31
CA SER A 38 8.77 5.38 -9.05
C SER A 38 9.75 4.92 -10.12
N PRO A 39 10.35 3.73 -9.96
CA PRO A 39 11.19 3.16 -11.01
C PRO A 39 10.40 3.03 -12.31
N SER A 40 10.89 3.64 -13.39
CA SER A 40 10.16 3.72 -14.66
C SER A 40 10.57 2.67 -15.68
N LEU A 41 11.60 1.85 -15.39
CA LEU A 41 12.15 0.89 -16.36
C LEU A 41 11.09 -0.10 -16.87
N LEU A 42 10.34 -0.72 -15.96
CA LEU A 42 9.32 -1.69 -16.33
C LEU A 42 8.16 -1.02 -17.10
N SER A 43 7.67 0.12 -16.62
CA SER A 43 6.58 0.86 -17.27
C SER A 43 6.96 1.50 -18.60
N ALA A 44 8.25 1.64 -18.90
CA ALA A 44 8.73 2.11 -20.20
C ALA A 44 8.67 1.00 -21.28
N HIS A 45 8.69 -0.26 -20.87
CA HIS A 45 8.75 -1.41 -21.79
C HIS A 45 7.50 -2.30 -21.77
N ASN A 46 6.63 -2.14 -20.76
CA ASN A 46 5.41 -2.93 -20.61
C ASN A 46 4.19 -2.01 -20.47
N SER A 47 3.08 -2.40 -21.04
CA SER A 47 1.81 -1.73 -20.78
C SER A 47 1.31 -2.03 -19.38
N ILE A 48 0.45 -1.16 -18.85
CA ILE A 48 -0.14 -1.38 -17.52
C ILE A 48 -0.98 -2.67 -17.49
N ASP A 49 -1.61 -3.03 -18.60
CA ASP A 49 -2.44 -4.23 -18.71
C ASP A 49 -1.63 -5.53 -18.75
N GLU A 50 -0.36 -5.46 -19.14
CA GLU A 50 0.60 -6.56 -18.98
C GLU A 50 1.10 -6.67 -17.55
N MET A 51 1.33 -5.53 -16.91
CA MET A 51 1.88 -5.48 -15.55
C MET A 51 0.87 -5.83 -14.48
N ILE A 52 -0.38 -5.31 -14.58
CA ILE A 52 -1.41 -5.48 -13.54
C ILE A 52 -2.72 -5.90 -14.19
N GLN A 53 -3.25 -7.04 -13.74
CA GLN A 53 -4.56 -7.52 -14.19
C GLN A 53 -5.46 -7.85 -12.99
N PHE A 54 -6.72 -7.45 -13.08
CA PHE A 54 -7.80 -7.86 -12.19
C PHE A 54 -8.72 -8.80 -12.96
N VAL A 55 -8.76 -10.07 -12.56
CA VAL A 55 -9.45 -11.13 -13.31
C VAL A 55 -10.56 -11.74 -12.46
N LYS A 56 -11.79 -11.67 -12.97
CA LYS A 56 -12.98 -12.23 -12.32
C LYS A 56 -13.30 -13.60 -12.86
N PHE A 57 -13.69 -14.49 -11.96
CA PHE A 57 -14.12 -15.84 -12.26
C PHE A 57 -15.52 -16.11 -11.70
N GLU A 58 -16.20 -17.09 -12.28
CA GLU A 58 -17.51 -17.55 -11.78
C GLU A 58 -17.37 -18.37 -10.50
N ASP A 59 -16.34 -19.20 -10.42
CA ASP A 59 -16.05 -20.08 -9.30
C ASP A 59 -14.54 -20.26 -9.04
N LYS A 60 -14.21 -20.92 -7.94
CA LYS A 60 -12.82 -21.16 -7.51
C LYS A 60 -12.07 -22.16 -8.39
N HIS A 61 -12.78 -23.09 -9.02
CA HIS A 61 -12.14 -24.05 -9.94
C HIS A 61 -11.67 -23.35 -11.21
N SER A 62 -12.53 -22.52 -11.79
CA SER A 62 -12.19 -21.68 -12.95
C SER A 62 -11.02 -20.77 -12.66
N GLN A 63 -11.01 -20.11 -11.49
CA GLN A 63 -9.88 -19.31 -11.02
C GLN A 63 -8.58 -20.11 -10.94
N SER A 64 -8.63 -21.26 -10.28
CA SER A 64 -7.44 -22.10 -10.09
C SER A 64 -6.90 -22.67 -11.41
N ASN A 65 -7.80 -23.09 -12.31
CA ASN A 65 -7.40 -23.56 -13.65
C ASN A 65 -6.70 -22.45 -14.43
N TRP A 66 -7.23 -21.24 -14.42
CA TRP A 66 -6.63 -20.10 -15.10
C TRP A 66 -5.27 -19.75 -14.49
N ILE A 67 -5.16 -19.68 -13.17
CA ILE A 67 -3.87 -19.40 -12.51
C ILE A 67 -2.84 -20.48 -12.84
N ALA A 68 -3.23 -21.76 -12.86
CA ALA A 68 -2.33 -22.84 -13.22
C ALA A 68 -1.82 -22.72 -14.68
N GLN A 69 -2.69 -22.38 -15.62
CA GLN A 69 -2.33 -22.15 -17.02
C GLN A 69 -1.39 -20.94 -17.18
N GLU A 70 -1.68 -19.83 -16.52
CA GLU A 70 -0.81 -18.65 -16.53
C GLU A 70 0.57 -18.93 -15.92
N ILE A 71 0.63 -19.64 -14.78
CA ILE A 71 1.92 -20.04 -14.18
C ILE A 71 2.69 -20.96 -15.12
N PHE A 72 2.01 -21.90 -15.78
CA PHE A 72 2.64 -22.78 -16.77
C PHE A 72 3.24 -21.96 -17.91
N LYS A 73 2.48 -21.01 -18.46
CA LYS A 73 2.93 -20.08 -19.50
C LYS A 73 4.11 -19.23 -19.03
N ASN A 74 4.03 -18.63 -17.84
CA ASN A 74 5.12 -17.82 -17.28
C ASN A 74 6.44 -18.60 -17.22
N ILE A 75 6.39 -19.89 -16.84
CA ILE A 75 7.59 -20.72 -16.69
C ILE A 75 8.13 -21.18 -18.06
N HIS A 76 7.25 -21.65 -18.95
CA HIS A 76 7.67 -22.35 -20.17
C HIS A 76 7.80 -21.44 -21.39
N GLU A 77 7.04 -20.36 -21.45
CA GLU A 77 7.03 -19.42 -22.58
C GLU A 77 7.71 -18.10 -22.26
N GLU A 78 7.58 -17.62 -21.03
CA GLU A 78 8.11 -16.32 -20.59
C GLU A 78 9.38 -16.46 -19.75
N GLU A 79 9.87 -17.69 -19.54
CA GLU A 79 11.14 -18.04 -18.88
C GLU A 79 11.25 -17.49 -17.42
N ILE A 80 10.12 -17.29 -16.74
CA ILE A 80 10.13 -16.88 -15.32
C ILE A 80 10.49 -18.09 -14.46
N LEU A 81 11.46 -17.94 -13.56
CA LEU A 81 11.84 -19.02 -12.65
C LEU A 81 10.69 -19.32 -11.68
N PRO A 82 10.39 -20.58 -11.39
CA PRO A 82 9.35 -20.95 -10.41
C PRO A 82 9.54 -20.28 -9.04
N SER A 83 10.77 -20.08 -8.58
CA SER A 83 11.11 -19.37 -7.35
C SER A 83 10.79 -17.87 -7.37
N ASP A 84 10.59 -17.28 -8.54
CA ASP A 84 10.21 -15.88 -8.71
C ASP A 84 8.70 -15.68 -8.80
N ILE A 85 7.92 -16.75 -8.61
CA ILE A 85 6.45 -16.74 -8.64
C ILE A 85 5.90 -16.99 -7.25
N VAL A 86 5.02 -16.09 -6.78
CA VAL A 86 4.35 -16.22 -5.49
C VAL A 86 2.84 -16.17 -5.66
N VAL A 87 2.14 -17.12 -5.04
CA VAL A 87 0.68 -17.14 -4.91
C VAL A 87 0.30 -16.76 -3.49
N ILE A 88 -0.38 -15.63 -3.32
CA ILE A 88 -0.81 -15.11 -2.02
C ILE A 88 -2.30 -15.32 -1.83
N HIS A 89 -2.67 -15.93 -0.70
CA HIS A 89 -4.05 -16.02 -0.26
C HIS A 89 -4.31 -14.99 0.87
N PRO A 90 -5.35 -14.13 0.77
CA PRO A 90 -5.60 -13.07 1.74
C PRO A 90 -6.07 -13.59 3.11
N ASP A 91 -6.72 -14.76 3.16
CA ASP A 91 -7.21 -15.39 4.39
C ASP A 91 -6.26 -16.50 4.86
N THR A 92 -5.61 -16.27 6.00
CA THR A 92 -4.60 -17.19 6.56
C THR A 92 -5.20 -18.52 7.02
N ILE A 93 -6.45 -18.50 7.49
CA ILE A 93 -7.10 -19.70 8.03
C ILE A 93 -7.54 -20.62 6.89
N ARG A 94 -8.11 -20.05 5.86
CA ARG A 94 -8.65 -20.79 4.69
C ARG A 94 -7.57 -21.25 3.73
N MET A 95 -6.45 -20.54 3.66
CA MET A 95 -5.37 -20.75 2.70
C MET A 95 -5.04 -22.23 2.50
N ARG A 96 -4.82 -22.99 3.59
CA ARG A 96 -4.38 -24.40 3.50
C ARG A 96 -5.34 -25.27 2.71
N ASN A 97 -6.63 -25.04 2.86
CA ASN A 97 -7.67 -25.83 2.19
C ASN A 97 -7.90 -25.34 0.76
N GLU A 98 -7.78 -24.04 0.54
CA GLU A 98 -8.16 -23.41 -0.73
C GLU A 98 -7.07 -23.46 -1.79
N VAL A 99 -5.79 -23.55 -1.40
CA VAL A 99 -4.68 -23.69 -2.35
C VAL A 99 -4.47 -25.12 -2.86
N GLY A 100 -5.12 -26.12 -2.25
CA GLY A 100 -4.86 -27.54 -2.54
C GLY A 100 -5.09 -27.90 -4.01
N TYR A 101 -6.24 -27.52 -4.55
CA TYR A 101 -6.60 -27.82 -5.94
C TYR A 101 -5.63 -27.18 -6.95
N LEU A 102 -5.28 -25.92 -6.76
CA LEU A 102 -4.33 -25.23 -7.65
C LEU A 102 -2.93 -25.91 -7.59
N ARG A 103 -2.48 -26.31 -6.42
CA ARG A 103 -1.20 -27.01 -6.25
C ARG A 103 -1.21 -28.38 -6.93
N ASP A 104 -2.33 -29.08 -6.88
CA ASP A 104 -2.49 -30.37 -7.57
C ASP A 104 -2.40 -30.20 -9.09
N LEU A 105 -3.08 -29.18 -9.64
CA LEU A 105 -2.96 -28.84 -11.06
C LEU A 105 -1.53 -28.52 -11.48
N LEU A 106 -0.79 -27.76 -10.69
CA LEU A 106 0.62 -27.45 -10.98
C LEU A 106 1.49 -28.71 -10.91
N PHE A 107 1.29 -29.56 -9.91
CA PHE A 107 2.00 -30.82 -9.78
C PHE A 107 1.77 -31.75 -10.96
N GLN A 108 0.52 -31.87 -11.46
CA GLN A 108 0.19 -32.64 -12.65
C GLN A 108 0.90 -32.13 -13.91
N ASN A 109 1.24 -30.85 -13.94
CA ASN A 109 2.03 -30.20 -15.01
C ASN A 109 3.55 -30.20 -14.75
N GLY A 110 4.03 -30.95 -13.74
CA GLY A 110 5.46 -31.06 -13.41
C GLY A 110 6.05 -29.83 -12.71
N ILE A 111 5.21 -28.93 -12.21
CA ILE A 111 5.64 -27.72 -11.52
C ILE A 111 5.61 -27.96 -9.99
N ASN A 112 6.78 -27.85 -9.36
CA ASN A 112 6.90 -27.98 -7.92
C ASN A 112 6.31 -26.78 -7.19
N THR A 113 5.73 -27.02 -6.02
CA THR A 113 5.13 -25.98 -5.18
C THR A 113 5.55 -26.14 -3.73
N SER A 114 5.77 -25.04 -3.04
CA SER A 114 6.00 -25.00 -1.59
C SER A 114 4.96 -24.12 -0.90
N ILE A 115 4.61 -24.45 0.33
CA ILE A 115 3.85 -23.54 1.20
C ILE A 115 4.83 -23.01 2.24
N ALA A 116 5.11 -21.72 2.16
CA ALA A 116 6.09 -21.07 3.01
C ALA A 116 5.86 -21.35 4.50
N GLY A 117 6.85 -21.96 5.16
CA GLY A 117 6.84 -22.35 6.57
C GLY A 117 5.87 -23.45 6.96
N ILE A 118 5.37 -24.23 5.99
CA ILE A 118 4.52 -25.40 6.21
C ILE A 118 5.18 -26.62 5.55
N THR A 119 5.49 -26.55 4.26
CA THR A 119 6.20 -27.60 3.51
C THR A 119 7.68 -27.30 3.34
N SER A 120 8.12 -26.08 3.66
CA SER A 120 9.51 -25.66 3.76
C SER A 120 9.89 -25.36 5.21
N SER A 121 11.17 -25.15 5.47
CA SER A 121 11.65 -24.68 6.78
C SER A 121 10.94 -23.40 7.22
N PRO A 122 10.67 -23.19 8.53
CA PRO A 122 10.12 -21.94 9.03
C PRO A 122 10.92 -20.70 8.64
N ASP A 123 12.22 -20.84 8.43
CA ASP A 123 13.12 -19.74 8.09
C ASP A 123 13.25 -19.51 6.57
N GLU A 124 12.75 -20.44 5.75
CA GLU A 124 12.77 -20.36 4.30
C GLU A 124 11.42 -19.89 3.77
N PHE A 125 11.46 -18.80 3.00
CA PHE A 125 10.27 -18.32 2.30
C PHE A 125 10.19 -18.87 0.87
N PHE A 126 11.28 -18.82 0.14
CA PHE A 126 11.41 -19.36 -1.21
C PHE A 126 12.10 -20.73 -1.16
N SER A 127 11.59 -21.66 -1.94
CA SER A 127 12.24 -22.96 -2.16
C SER A 127 12.71 -23.03 -3.61
N ASP A 128 13.90 -23.59 -3.81
CA ASP A 128 14.48 -23.72 -5.14
C ASP A 128 13.55 -24.46 -6.09
N ASN A 129 13.45 -23.94 -7.32
CA ASN A 129 12.64 -24.51 -8.39
C ASN A 129 11.18 -24.83 -8.00
N SER A 130 10.60 -24.00 -7.13
CA SER A 130 9.22 -24.18 -6.66
C SER A 130 8.45 -22.87 -6.64
N VAL A 131 7.18 -22.91 -7.06
CA VAL A 131 6.24 -21.80 -6.87
C VAL A 131 5.85 -21.71 -5.40
N THR A 132 5.99 -20.52 -4.80
CA THR A 132 5.73 -20.32 -3.38
C THR A 132 4.28 -19.94 -3.14
N PHE A 133 3.58 -20.71 -2.34
CA PHE A 133 2.26 -20.39 -1.80
C PHE A 133 2.38 -19.83 -0.40
N THR A 134 1.65 -18.75 -0.09
CA THR A 134 1.77 -18.09 1.20
C THR A 134 0.51 -17.33 1.60
N SER A 135 0.35 -17.10 2.90
CA SER A 135 -0.61 -16.13 3.40
C SER A 135 0.00 -14.73 3.44
N ILE A 136 -0.86 -13.73 3.48
CA ILE A 136 -0.45 -12.33 3.51
C ILE A 136 0.53 -11.99 4.65
N PHE A 137 0.32 -12.55 5.84
CA PHE A 137 1.17 -12.21 6.99
C PHE A 137 2.60 -12.72 6.81
N ARG A 138 2.77 -13.84 6.14
CA ARG A 138 4.07 -14.41 5.88
C ARG A 138 4.73 -13.82 4.62
N ALA A 139 3.93 -13.33 3.68
CA ALA A 139 4.42 -12.59 2.52
C ALA A 139 5.10 -11.27 2.89
N LYS A 140 4.79 -10.70 4.08
CA LYS A 140 5.35 -9.42 4.51
C LYS A 140 6.87 -9.49 4.59
N GLY A 141 7.55 -8.59 3.86
CA GLY A 141 9.01 -8.52 3.78
C GLY A 141 9.61 -9.32 2.61
N ASN A 142 8.83 -10.17 1.93
CA ASN A 142 9.27 -10.92 0.76
C ASN A 142 8.61 -10.37 -0.50
N GLU A 143 9.33 -10.37 -1.61
CA GLU A 143 8.86 -9.85 -2.90
C GLU A 143 9.28 -10.79 -4.02
N ALA A 144 8.43 -10.90 -5.04
CA ALA A 144 8.64 -11.75 -6.21
C ALA A 144 8.44 -10.98 -7.52
N ALA A 145 9.00 -11.47 -8.61
CA ALA A 145 8.80 -10.87 -9.92
C ALA A 145 7.33 -10.95 -10.33
N MET A 146 6.71 -12.13 -10.15
CA MET A 146 5.32 -12.41 -10.48
C MET A 146 4.53 -12.76 -9.24
N VAL A 147 3.43 -12.04 -8.99
CA VAL A 147 2.55 -12.30 -7.84
C VAL A 147 1.12 -12.55 -8.31
N TYR A 148 0.56 -13.65 -7.86
CA TYR A 148 -0.86 -13.98 -7.96
C TYR A 148 -1.52 -13.78 -6.60
N ILE A 149 -2.58 -13.00 -6.55
CA ILE A 149 -3.46 -12.91 -5.37
C ILE A 149 -4.74 -13.66 -5.70
N MET A 150 -4.90 -14.85 -5.14
CA MET A 150 -6.11 -15.63 -5.33
C MET A 150 -7.18 -15.25 -4.31
N ASP A 151 -8.44 -15.45 -4.65
CA ASP A 151 -9.59 -15.19 -3.76
C ASP A 151 -9.63 -13.76 -3.19
N ALA A 152 -9.16 -12.78 -3.97
CA ALA A 152 -9.10 -11.37 -3.54
C ALA A 152 -10.49 -10.79 -3.19
N HIS A 153 -11.60 -11.42 -3.63
CA HIS A 153 -12.95 -11.05 -3.24
C HIS A 153 -13.17 -11.04 -1.72
N TYR A 154 -12.40 -11.83 -0.95
CA TYR A 154 -12.39 -11.75 0.52
C TYR A 154 -11.95 -10.39 1.07
N CYS A 155 -11.29 -9.58 0.26
CA CYS A 155 -10.88 -8.22 0.63
C CYS A 155 -11.93 -7.15 0.36
N ASN A 156 -13.08 -7.52 -0.23
CA ASN A 156 -14.19 -6.62 -0.55
C ASN A 156 -15.47 -6.99 0.18
N VAL A 157 -15.41 -7.21 1.47
CA VAL A 157 -16.57 -7.42 2.33
C VAL A 157 -16.69 -6.28 3.33
N ASP A 158 -17.92 -5.88 3.66
CA ASP A 158 -18.21 -4.72 4.49
C ASP A 158 -17.65 -4.82 5.90
N TYR A 159 -17.60 -6.02 6.45
CA TYR A 159 -17.02 -6.27 7.77
C TYR A 159 -15.50 -6.09 7.75
N GLU A 160 -14.99 -5.18 8.61
CA GLU A 160 -13.57 -4.82 8.70
C GLU A 160 -12.94 -4.35 7.36
N LEU A 161 -13.71 -3.68 6.51
CA LEU A 161 -13.29 -3.29 5.16
C LEU A 161 -11.89 -2.64 5.11
N ALA A 162 -11.61 -1.71 6.01
CA ALA A 162 -10.29 -1.04 6.06
C ALA A 162 -9.13 -2.03 6.30
N LYS A 163 -9.30 -3.01 7.20
CA LYS A 163 -8.31 -4.06 7.46
C LYS A 163 -8.12 -4.96 6.25
N ARG A 164 -9.22 -5.37 5.61
CA ARG A 164 -9.20 -6.22 4.43
C ARG A 164 -8.57 -5.52 3.23
N ARG A 165 -8.84 -4.22 3.04
CA ARG A 165 -8.18 -3.40 2.02
C ARG A 165 -6.67 -3.27 2.28
N ASN A 166 -6.25 -3.12 3.53
CA ASN A 166 -4.83 -3.13 3.87
C ASN A 166 -4.16 -4.48 3.59
N ILE A 167 -4.89 -5.59 3.78
CA ILE A 167 -4.41 -6.93 3.40
C ILE A 167 -4.16 -6.99 1.90
N LEU A 168 -5.13 -6.59 1.08
CA LEU A 168 -4.98 -6.55 -0.37
C LEU A 168 -3.82 -5.65 -0.80
N PHE A 169 -3.77 -4.42 -0.29
CA PHE A 169 -2.68 -3.49 -0.59
C PHE A 169 -1.31 -4.07 -0.24
N THR A 170 -1.18 -4.70 0.94
CA THR A 170 0.07 -5.34 1.36
C THR A 170 0.43 -6.48 0.41
N ALA A 171 -0.53 -7.28 -0.06
CA ALA A 171 -0.28 -8.36 -1.02
C ALA A 171 0.18 -7.80 -2.37
N MET A 172 -0.50 -6.77 -2.88
CA MET A 172 -0.13 -6.12 -4.15
C MET A 172 1.30 -5.57 -4.12
N THR A 173 1.70 -4.98 -2.98
CA THR A 173 3.06 -4.42 -2.81
C THR A 173 4.16 -5.49 -2.64
N ARG A 174 3.85 -6.77 -2.76
CA ARG A 174 4.86 -7.86 -2.83
C ARG A 174 5.35 -8.10 -4.25
N THR A 175 4.82 -7.37 -5.20
CA THR A 175 5.14 -7.50 -6.63
C THR A 175 6.31 -6.58 -7.00
N LYS A 176 7.29 -7.16 -7.70
CA LYS A 176 8.38 -6.39 -8.34
C LYS A 176 8.03 -5.98 -9.77
N ALA A 177 7.28 -6.83 -10.52
CA ALA A 177 7.01 -6.60 -11.93
C ALA A 177 5.56 -6.88 -12.33
N TRP A 178 5.06 -8.10 -12.18
CA TRP A 178 3.75 -8.50 -12.70
C TRP A 178 2.81 -8.96 -11.59
N LEU A 179 1.58 -8.46 -11.66
CA LEU A 179 0.55 -8.71 -10.65
C LEU A 179 -0.73 -9.23 -11.29
N ARG A 180 -1.27 -10.32 -10.76
CA ARG A 180 -2.58 -10.86 -11.10
C ARG A 180 -3.45 -10.89 -9.85
N VAL A 181 -4.50 -10.08 -9.82
CA VAL A 181 -5.47 -10.05 -8.72
C VAL A 181 -6.70 -10.83 -9.18
N CYS A 182 -6.90 -11.99 -8.61
CA CYS A 182 -7.94 -12.94 -8.99
C CYS A 182 -9.06 -12.99 -7.94
N GLY A 183 -10.30 -13.00 -8.38
CA GLY A 183 -11.44 -13.07 -7.47
C GLY A 183 -12.67 -13.72 -8.09
N VAL A 184 -13.57 -14.16 -7.23
CA VAL A 184 -14.75 -14.94 -7.61
C VAL A 184 -16.03 -14.19 -7.30
N GLY A 185 -16.98 -14.25 -8.21
CA GLY A 185 -18.36 -13.78 -8.03
C GLY A 185 -18.50 -12.25 -7.98
N SER A 186 -19.71 -11.79 -7.64
CA SER A 186 -20.06 -10.36 -7.64
C SER A 186 -19.38 -9.55 -6.54
N SER A 187 -18.92 -10.18 -5.45
CA SER A 187 -18.17 -9.49 -4.41
C SER A 187 -16.83 -8.96 -4.90
N PHE A 188 -16.32 -9.44 -6.03
CA PHE A 188 -15.10 -8.94 -6.65
C PHE A 188 -15.31 -7.70 -7.53
N ASP A 189 -16.54 -7.42 -7.96
CA ASP A 189 -16.86 -6.32 -8.88
C ASP A 189 -16.46 -4.95 -8.34
N GLY A 190 -16.60 -4.73 -7.03
CA GLY A 190 -16.15 -3.49 -6.41
C GLY A 190 -14.65 -3.22 -6.58
N LEU A 191 -13.82 -4.26 -6.49
CA LEU A 191 -12.37 -4.14 -6.71
C LEU A 191 -12.02 -3.84 -8.16
N ILE A 192 -12.73 -4.49 -9.10
CA ILE A 192 -12.55 -4.22 -10.54
C ILE A 192 -12.93 -2.79 -10.86
N ASN A 193 -14.08 -2.31 -10.35
CA ASN A 193 -14.52 -0.93 -10.59
C ASN A 193 -13.52 0.09 -10.07
N GLU A 194 -13.02 -0.10 -8.85
CA GLU A 194 -11.98 0.77 -8.28
C GLU A 194 -10.69 0.75 -9.12
N TYR A 195 -10.24 -0.42 -9.57
CA TYR A 195 -9.07 -0.53 -10.45
C TYR A 195 -9.29 0.24 -11.77
N ASN A 196 -10.46 0.08 -12.39
CA ASN A 196 -10.80 0.77 -13.61
C ASN A 196 -10.85 2.30 -13.43
N GLU A 197 -11.40 2.79 -12.32
CA GLU A 197 -11.39 4.22 -11.98
C GLU A 197 -9.96 4.75 -11.82
N VAL A 198 -9.11 4.04 -11.09
CA VAL A 198 -7.69 4.41 -10.90
C VAL A 198 -6.98 4.45 -12.26
N LYS A 199 -7.24 3.48 -13.13
CA LYS A 199 -6.68 3.41 -14.48
C LYS A 199 -7.15 4.58 -15.34
N GLN A 200 -8.45 4.92 -15.32
CA GLN A 200 -9.02 6.07 -16.04
C GLN A 200 -8.42 7.41 -15.60
N ARG A 201 -8.11 7.56 -14.31
CA ARG A 201 -7.42 8.73 -13.76
C ARG A 201 -5.90 8.73 -14.00
N GLY A 202 -5.38 7.79 -14.78
CA GLY A 202 -3.96 7.67 -15.10
C GLY A 202 -3.08 7.45 -13.88
N PHE A 203 -3.58 6.71 -12.87
CA PHE A 203 -2.88 6.43 -11.60
C PHE A 203 -2.50 7.66 -10.79
N LYS A 204 -3.18 8.79 -11.01
CA LYS A 204 -3.06 10.00 -10.22
C LYS A 204 -3.94 9.91 -8.98
N LEU A 205 -3.50 10.57 -7.92
CA LEU A 205 -4.29 10.73 -6.71
C LEU A 205 -5.08 12.05 -6.84
N GLU A 206 -6.36 11.95 -7.11
CA GLU A 206 -7.29 13.06 -7.28
C GLU A 206 -8.34 13.04 -6.17
N PHE A 207 -8.45 14.13 -5.42
CA PHE A 207 -9.40 14.21 -4.31
C PHE A 207 -9.69 15.67 -3.95
N THR A 208 -10.85 15.89 -3.31
CA THR A 208 -11.15 17.17 -2.66
C THR A 208 -10.45 17.19 -1.30
N TYR A 209 -9.66 18.23 -1.03
CA TYR A 209 -8.95 18.35 0.24
C TYR A 209 -9.97 18.46 1.38
N PRO A 210 -9.96 17.55 2.35
CA PRO A 210 -11.01 17.45 3.35
C PRO A 210 -10.97 18.62 4.33
N THR A 211 -12.14 19.03 4.77
CA THR A 211 -12.33 20.01 5.84
C THR A 211 -11.80 19.46 7.18
N GLU A 212 -11.53 20.34 8.13
CA GLU A 212 -11.09 19.94 9.49
C GLU A 212 -12.09 19.00 10.16
N ALA A 213 -13.40 19.21 9.95
CA ALA A 213 -14.46 18.36 10.48
C ALA A 213 -14.44 16.95 9.87
N GLU A 214 -14.15 16.83 8.58
CA GLU A 214 -14.00 15.54 7.89
C GLU A 214 -12.70 14.85 8.32
N ARG A 215 -11.59 15.58 8.44
CA ARG A 215 -10.31 15.03 8.93
C ARG A 215 -10.44 14.44 10.33
N LYS A 216 -11.21 15.07 11.23
CA LYS A 216 -11.49 14.53 12.57
C LYS A 216 -12.28 13.22 12.56
N LYS A 217 -13.10 12.98 11.51
CA LYS A 217 -13.83 11.72 11.32
C LYS A 217 -13.00 10.63 10.66
N MET A 218 -11.93 11.00 9.95
CA MET A 218 -11.04 10.05 9.30
C MET A 218 -10.22 9.30 10.34
N ARG A 219 -10.05 7.98 10.14
CA ARG A 219 -9.08 7.21 10.91
C ARG A 219 -7.69 7.50 10.37
N LEU A 220 -6.99 8.43 11.00
CA LEU A 220 -5.59 8.72 10.70
C LEU A 220 -4.72 7.62 11.31
N VAL A 221 -3.84 7.04 10.51
CA VAL A 221 -2.76 6.21 11.03
C VAL A 221 -1.58 7.14 11.30
N ASN A 222 -1.14 7.16 12.56
CA ASN A 222 0.13 7.79 12.89
C ASN A 222 1.22 6.97 12.20
N ARG A 223 1.86 7.54 11.20
CA ARG A 223 3.09 7.00 10.62
C ARG A 223 4.28 7.45 11.45
N ASP A 224 5.40 6.76 11.29
CA ASP A 224 6.66 7.26 11.79
C ASP A 224 6.96 8.63 11.16
N MET A 225 7.30 9.59 12.04
CA MET A 225 7.65 10.94 11.59
C MET A 225 8.88 10.90 10.71
N THR A 226 8.90 11.67 9.63
CA THR A 226 10.11 11.94 8.87
C THR A 226 11.18 12.61 9.74
N SER A 227 12.42 12.59 9.29
CA SER A 227 13.52 13.26 10.00
C SER A 227 13.26 14.76 10.17
N GLN A 228 12.60 15.40 9.22
CA GLN A 228 12.24 16.82 9.32
C GLN A 228 11.09 17.06 10.29
N GLU A 229 10.05 16.25 10.26
CA GLU A 229 8.95 16.31 11.24
C GLU A 229 9.46 16.08 12.66
N ARG A 230 10.34 15.10 12.89
CA ARG A 230 10.96 14.86 14.20
C ARG A 230 11.71 16.09 14.68
N LYS A 231 12.50 16.73 13.81
CA LYS A 231 13.22 17.97 14.14
C LYS A 231 12.24 19.09 14.50
N ARG A 232 11.17 19.30 13.71
CA ARG A 232 10.13 20.32 13.98
C ARG A 232 9.41 20.07 15.28
N VAL A 233 8.96 18.84 15.54
CA VAL A 233 8.30 18.46 16.81
C VAL A 233 9.26 18.61 17.98
N HIS A 234 10.52 18.22 17.83
CA HIS A 234 11.52 18.40 18.87
C HIS A 234 11.76 19.89 19.17
N GLN A 235 11.89 20.72 18.13
CA GLN A 235 12.03 22.16 18.27
C GLN A 235 10.80 22.80 18.92
N ALA A 236 9.61 22.41 18.50
CA ALA A 236 8.36 22.87 19.10
C ALA A 236 8.23 22.49 20.59
N LYS A 237 8.64 21.26 20.95
CA LYS A 237 8.68 20.82 22.36
C LYS A 237 9.70 21.62 23.17
N LEU A 238 10.89 21.89 22.63
CA LEU A 238 11.89 22.75 23.27
C LEU A 238 11.37 24.17 23.47
N ASN A 239 10.73 24.73 22.45
CA ASN A 239 10.16 26.07 22.54
C ASN A 239 9.00 26.13 23.57
N ALA A 240 8.13 25.12 23.61
CA ALA A 240 7.08 25.02 24.61
C ALA A 240 7.62 24.84 26.02
N HIS A 241 8.69 24.04 26.20
CA HIS A 241 9.35 23.87 27.47
C HIS A 241 10.00 25.18 27.93
N ASN A 242 10.72 25.87 27.05
CA ASN A 242 11.29 27.17 27.35
C ASN A 242 10.22 28.22 27.72
N LEU A 243 9.06 28.17 27.04
CA LEU A 243 7.92 29.01 27.35
C LEU A 243 7.36 28.70 28.76
N MET A 244 7.22 27.42 29.12
CA MET A 244 6.79 27.02 30.48
C MET A 244 7.76 27.49 31.56
N VAL A 245 9.05 27.34 31.32
CA VAL A 245 10.09 27.84 32.24
C VAL A 245 10.01 29.37 32.43
N LEU A 246 9.68 30.10 31.32
CA LEU A 246 9.46 31.55 31.39
C LEU A 246 8.19 31.93 32.14
N LEU A 247 7.12 31.13 32.05
CA LEU A 247 5.85 31.33 32.70
C LEU A 247 5.87 30.93 34.20
N ASP A 248 6.80 30.05 34.59
CA ASP A 248 6.96 29.54 35.97
C ASP A 248 7.66 30.54 36.89
N GLY A 249 7.77 31.80 36.50
CA GLY A 249 8.20 32.94 37.32
C GLY A 249 9.72 33.05 37.52
N GLN A 250 10.52 32.24 36.85
CA GLN A 250 11.98 32.35 36.94
C GLN A 250 12.58 33.46 36.03
N VAL A 251 11.80 33.96 35.07
CA VAL A 251 12.19 35.08 34.18
C VAL A 251 11.07 36.11 34.17
N ARG A 252 11.38 37.37 34.38
CA ARG A 252 10.39 38.46 34.32
C ARG A 252 10.04 38.71 32.86
N VAL A 253 8.75 39.00 32.57
CA VAL A 253 8.27 39.30 31.19
C VAL A 253 9.04 40.47 30.57
N GLU A 254 9.60 41.36 31.42
CA GLU A 254 10.40 42.51 31.01
C GLU A 254 11.79 42.12 30.49
N ASP A 255 12.30 40.95 30.86
CA ASP A 255 13.61 40.43 30.42
C ASP A 255 13.54 39.69 29.08
N ILE A 256 12.31 39.51 28.53
CA ILE A 256 12.09 38.88 27.23
C ILE A 256 12.20 39.94 26.12
N PRO A 257 13.03 39.76 25.10
CA PRO A 257 13.12 40.68 23.96
C PRO A 257 11.75 40.94 23.33
N GLU A 258 11.46 42.19 23.00
CA GLU A 258 10.16 42.64 22.51
C GLU A 258 9.72 41.88 21.24
N GLU A 259 10.64 41.55 20.35
CA GLU A 259 10.38 40.75 19.15
C GLU A 259 9.86 39.34 19.49
N LEU A 260 10.39 38.73 20.55
CA LEU A 260 10.00 37.38 21.01
C LEU A 260 8.61 37.44 21.68
N ARG A 261 8.33 38.50 22.44
CA ARG A 261 7.00 38.74 23.03
C ARG A 261 5.93 38.89 21.97
N LEU A 262 6.19 39.69 20.94
CA LEU A 262 5.26 39.91 19.83
C LEU A 262 5.04 38.61 19.02
N ALA A 263 6.09 37.83 18.75
CA ALA A 263 5.96 36.55 18.05
C ALA A 263 5.15 35.53 18.84
N LEU A 264 5.31 35.48 20.18
CA LEU A 264 4.54 34.60 21.06
C LEU A 264 3.05 35.01 21.10
N ILE A 265 2.76 36.31 21.19
CA ILE A 265 1.39 36.83 21.18
C ILE A 265 0.71 36.51 19.85
N LYS A 266 1.43 36.63 18.74
CA LYS A 266 0.91 36.31 17.40
C LYS A 266 0.59 34.84 17.26
N GLN A 267 1.48 33.95 17.71
CA GLN A 267 1.23 32.50 17.71
C GLN A 267 0.08 32.06 18.63
N LEU A 268 -0.06 32.70 19.81
CA LEU A 268 -1.14 32.39 20.74
C LEU A 268 -2.52 32.88 20.25
N LYS A 269 -2.54 33.93 19.42
CA LYS A 269 -3.78 34.45 18.82
C LYS A 269 -4.18 33.75 17.53
N GLY A 270 -3.31 32.86 16.99
CA GLY A 270 -3.58 32.14 15.75
C GLY A 270 -3.51 33.02 14.50
N GLU A 271 -2.77 34.12 14.55
CA GLU A 271 -2.51 35.05 13.43
C GLU A 271 -1.22 34.72 12.68
#